data_95094d71b396ea1b645553964229db0a
#
_entry.id   95094d71b396ea1b645553964229db0a
#
_cell.length_a   1.000
_cell.length_b   1.000
_cell.length_c   1.000
_cell.angle_alpha   90.00
_cell.angle_beta   90.00
_cell.angle_gamma   90.00
#
_symmetry.space_group_name_H-M   'P 1'
#
loop_
_entity.id
_entity.type
_entity.pdbx_description
1 polymer ?
#
loop_
_entity_poly.entity_id
_entity_poly.type
_entity_poly.pdbx_seq_one_letter_code
_entity_poly.pdbx_strand_id
1 'polypeptide(L)'
;MKKILLAATAALFLFGAAGCKEKNNVYPKKGVTMICPWGAGGGTDAILRAVCSTAEKYLGTTITVENKTGGAGSIGFRAIKDAKPDGYTLGMITFELNSNPWQGLQDFTYEAYDPLIMVNTDAATITVKADAPYNTLAEFVDYCKAHPGKVNIGNSAPGSVWHIAAGLFASEAGIDVKHVPFEGAAGAVTAVAGGHIEAVSVSLAEVKSQLDAGNVKVLAIMDSKRPEAYPNIPTMKECGYDVEFGTWRGIGLPKGVSAEIKAVLFDAFTKAMKDENFIKTAKNLNQNVTYMDSEVFATYLKNNYEGTGATMKQLGLTN
;
A
#
# COMPACT_ATOMS: atom_id res chain seq x y z
N MET A 1 47.10 -48.79 72.98
CA MET A 1 46.71 -49.78 72.07
C MET A 1 45.26 -49.65 71.63
N LYS A 2 44.89 -48.56 71.07
CA LYS A 2 43.52 -48.35 70.58
C LYS A 2 43.59 -47.94 69.11
N LYS A 3 43.05 -48.74 68.23
CA LYS A 3 42.93 -48.48 66.81
C LYS A 3 41.71 -47.57 66.61
N ILE A 4 41.90 -46.40 66.04
CA ILE A 4 40.84 -45.51 65.70
C ILE A 4 40.53 -45.73 64.21
N LEU A 5 39.30 -46.17 63.96
CA LEU A 5 38.72 -46.33 62.59
C LEU A 5 38.19 -44.97 62.08
N LEU A 6 38.74 -44.51 60.98
CA LEU A 6 38.26 -43.31 60.32
C LEU A 6 37.22 -43.73 59.26
N ALA A 7 35.96 -43.37 59.48
CA ALA A 7 34.90 -43.53 58.46
C ALA A 7 34.85 -42.28 57.57
N ALA A 8 35.16 -42.45 56.30
CA ALA A 8 35.01 -41.42 55.28
C ALA A 8 33.59 -41.44 54.73
N THR A 9 32.82 -40.38 55.01
CA THR A 9 31.48 -40.18 54.46
C THR A 9 31.60 -39.43 53.11
N ALA A 10 31.38 -40.14 52.01
CA ALA A 10 31.30 -39.56 50.68
C ALA A 10 29.89 -38.89 50.49
N ALA A 11 29.84 -37.59 50.50
CA ALA A 11 28.66 -36.85 50.14
C ALA A 11 28.56 -36.82 48.63
N LEU A 12 27.58 -37.52 48.05
CA LEU A 12 27.22 -37.46 46.63
C LEU A 12 26.41 -36.20 46.42
N PHE A 13 27.02 -35.18 45.83
CA PHE A 13 26.29 -34.02 45.28
C PHE A 13 25.61 -34.47 43.99
N LEU A 14 24.32 -34.76 44.04
CA LEU A 14 23.44 -34.85 42.90
C LEU A 14 23.17 -33.42 42.42
N PHE A 15 23.95 -32.94 41.46
CA PHE A 15 23.58 -31.79 40.66
C PHE A 15 22.41 -32.20 39.78
N GLY A 16 21.20 -31.88 40.24
CA GLY A 16 20.02 -31.89 39.41
C GLY A 16 20.16 -30.81 38.32
N ALA A 17 20.58 -31.25 37.13
CA ALA A 17 20.43 -30.43 35.93
C ALA A 17 18.94 -30.20 35.71
N ALA A 18 18.41 -29.12 36.27
CA ALA A 18 17.13 -28.53 35.81
C ALA A 18 17.35 -28.07 34.39
N GLY A 19 17.19 -28.98 33.45
CA GLY A 19 17.06 -28.63 32.06
C GLY A 19 15.84 -27.71 31.91
N CYS A 20 16.08 -26.41 31.85
CA CYS A 20 15.11 -25.49 31.25
C CYS A 20 14.84 -26.04 29.84
N LYS A 21 13.75 -26.79 29.68
CA LYS A 21 13.13 -26.94 28.38
C LYS A 21 12.73 -25.54 27.96
N GLU A 22 13.57 -24.86 27.17
CA GLU A 22 13.12 -23.80 26.32
C GLU A 22 11.89 -24.35 25.61
N LYS A 23 10.73 -23.85 26.02
CA LYS A 23 9.53 -24.01 25.21
C LYS A 23 9.89 -23.32 23.88
N ASN A 24 10.26 -24.13 22.88
CA ASN A 24 10.34 -23.68 21.49
C ASN A 24 8.97 -23.15 21.15
N ASN A 25 8.77 -21.87 21.40
CA ASN A 25 7.56 -21.13 21.09
C ASN A 25 7.65 -20.79 19.61
N VAL A 26 7.60 -21.86 18.78
CA VAL A 26 7.71 -21.72 17.32
C VAL A 26 6.52 -20.90 16.84
N TYR A 27 6.77 -19.67 16.44
CA TYR A 27 5.81 -18.83 15.72
C TYR A 27 5.91 -19.16 14.22
N PRO A 28 4.78 -19.21 13.47
CA PRO A 28 3.39 -19.13 13.92
C PRO A 28 2.81 -20.50 14.34
N LYS A 29 1.82 -20.48 15.27
CA LYS A 29 1.07 -21.68 15.73
C LYS A 29 -0.35 -21.76 15.18
N LYS A 30 -0.81 -20.72 14.55
CA LYS A 30 -2.16 -20.57 13.97
C LYS A 30 -2.11 -19.63 12.78
N GLY A 31 -3.20 -19.54 12.04
CA GLY A 31 -3.35 -18.60 10.93
C GLY A 31 -3.15 -17.14 11.36
N VAL A 32 -2.69 -16.33 10.40
CA VAL A 32 -2.45 -14.91 10.55
C VAL A 32 -3.56 -14.12 9.84
N THR A 33 -4.01 -13.03 10.44
CA THR A 33 -4.95 -12.07 9.82
C THR A 33 -4.18 -10.90 9.20
N MET A 34 -4.49 -10.62 7.96
CA MET A 34 -3.95 -9.49 7.21
C MET A 34 -5.07 -8.48 6.90
N ILE A 35 -5.03 -7.31 7.53
CA ILE A 35 -6.05 -6.28 7.32
C ILE A 35 -5.74 -5.52 6.03
N CYS A 36 -6.76 -5.42 5.16
CA CYS A 36 -6.77 -4.56 3.99
C CYS A 36 -7.65 -3.33 4.30
N PRO A 37 -7.15 -2.09 4.28
CA PRO A 37 -7.93 -0.90 4.60
C PRO A 37 -8.87 -0.46 3.47
N TRP A 38 -8.90 -1.18 2.35
CA TRP A 38 -9.65 -0.85 1.14
C TRP A 38 -10.61 -1.97 0.73
N GLY A 39 -11.56 -1.62 -0.14
CA GLY A 39 -12.58 -2.54 -0.64
C GLY A 39 -12.00 -3.72 -1.43
N ALA A 40 -12.68 -4.85 -1.35
CA ALA A 40 -12.33 -6.04 -2.10
C ALA A 40 -12.35 -5.78 -3.62
N GLY A 41 -11.40 -6.39 -4.34
CA GLY A 41 -11.26 -6.26 -5.79
C GLY A 41 -10.59 -4.98 -6.26
N GLY A 42 -10.26 -4.03 -5.37
CA GLY A 42 -9.41 -2.87 -5.70
C GLY A 42 -7.94 -3.23 -5.81
N GLY A 43 -7.11 -2.31 -6.33
CA GLY A 43 -5.69 -2.55 -6.56
C GLY A 43 -4.93 -2.97 -5.29
N THR A 44 -5.24 -2.37 -4.14
CA THR A 44 -4.65 -2.73 -2.84
C THR A 44 -5.01 -4.15 -2.40
N ASP A 45 -6.28 -4.53 -2.52
CA ASP A 45 -6.76 -5.87 -2.16
C ASP A 45 -6.14 -6.95 -3.06
N ALA A 46 -6.05 -6.68 -4.36
CA ALA A 46 -5.50 -7.62 -5.34
C ALA A 46 -4.02 -7.94 -5.08
N ILE A 47 -3.16 -6.92 -4.89
CA ILE A 47 -1.73 -7.15 -4.63
C ILE A 47 -1.51 -7.75 -3.25
N LEU A 48 -2.30 -7.36 -2.23
CA LEU A 48 -2.23 -7.93 -0.90
C LEU A 48 -2.54 -9.42 -0.91
N ARG A 49 -3.62 -9.84 -1.57
CA ARG A 49 -3.97 -11.27 -1.70
C ARG A 49 -2.90 -12.05 -2.46
N ALA A 50 -2.31 -11.47 -3.50
CA ALA A 50 -1.24 -12.10 -4.26
C ALA A 50 0.01 -12.36 -3.40
N VAL A 51 0.48 -11.35 -2.64
CA VAL A 51 1.65 -11.52 -1.78
C VAL A 51 1.37 -12.43 -0.60
N CYS A 52 0.18 -12.36 0.02
CA CYS A 52 -0.23 -13.22 1.14
C CYS A 52 -0.30 -14.68 0.73
N SER A 53 -0.98 -14.99 -0.39
CA SER A 53 -1.08 -16.36 -0.91
C SER A 53 0.29 -16.97 -1.19
N THR A 54 1.24 -16.18 -1.66
CA THR A 54 2.62 -16.65 -1.87
C THR A 54 3.37 -16.79 -0.55
N ALA A 55 3.16 -15.88 0.41
CA ALA A 55 3.84 -15.89 1.70
C ALA A 55 3.43 -17.08 2.58
N GLU A 56 2.20 -17.61 2.46
CA GLU A 56 1.74 -18.81 3.16
C GLU A 56 2.70 -19.99 3.02
N LYS A 57 3.25 -20.19 1.82
CA LYS A 57 4.24 -21.23 1.52
C LYS A 57 5.51 -21.11 2.38
N TYR A 58 5.94 -19.90 2.66
CA TYR A 58 7.16 -19.60 3.38
C TYR A 58 6.93 -19.43 4.89
N LEU A 59 5.74 -18.97 5.27
CA LEU A 59 5.34 -18.80 6.66
C LEU A 59 4.88 -20.13 7.31
N GLY A 60 4.42 -21.08 6.50
CA GLY A 60 3.95 -22.39 6.96
C GLY A 60 2.57 -22.35 7.62
N THR A 61 1.78 -21.31 7.41
CA THR A 61 0.41 -21.18 7.91
C THR A 61 -0.43 -20.31 6.97
N THR A 62 -1.75 -20.35 7.13
CA THR A 62 -2.69 -19.55 6.35
C THR A 62 -2.61 -18.07 6.71
N ILE A 63 -2.82 -17.19 5.71
CA ILE A 63 -2.94 -15.73 5.87
C ILE A 63 -4.31 -15.30 5.35
N THR A 64 -5.23 -14.99 6.26
CA THR A 64 -6.57 -14.55 5.90
C THR A 64 -6.62 -13.04 5.71
N VAL A 65 -7.04 -12.58 4.53
CA VAL A 65 -7.19 -11.14 4.23
C VAL A 65 -8.60 -10.70 4.62
N GLU A 66 -8.68 -9.71 5.52
CA GLU A 66 -9.92 -9.04 5.96
C GLU A 66 -9.96 -7.60 5.47
N ASN A 67 -11.01 -7.22 4.73
CA ASN A 67 -11.22 -5.85 4.30
C ASN A 67 -11.91 -5.04 5.41
N LYS A 68 -11.27 -3.97 5.91
CA LYS A 68 -11.83 -3.03 6.89
C LYS A 68 -11.77 -1.62 6.33
N THR A 69 -12.84 -1.23 5.65
CA THR A 69 -12.93 0.02 4.88
C THR A 69 -13.52 1.16 5.70
N GLY A 70 -13.35 2.40 5.20
CA GLY A 70 -13.96 3.61 5.73
C GLY A 70 -12.95 4.65 6.20
N GLY A 71 -13.36 5.93 6.20
CA GLY A 71 -12.53 7.06 6.61
C GLY A 71 -11.21 7.17 5.85
N ALA A 72 -11.24 7.03 4.53
CA ALA A 72 -10.02 6.99 3.70
C ALA A 72 -8.96 5.99 4.22
N GLY A 73 -9.39 4.79 4.64
CA GLY A 73 -8.53 3.73 5.16
C GLY A 73 -8.26 3.82 6.67
N SER A 74 -8.61 4.92 7.36
CA SER A 74 -8.28 5.13 8.78
C SER A 74 -8.87 4.06 9.70
N ILE A 75 -10.04 3.47 9.36
CA ILE A 75 -10.64 2.36 10.14
C ILE A 75 -9.74 1.13 10.09
N GLY A 76 -9.26 0.76 8.91
CA GLY A 76 -8.34 -0.37 8.73
C GLY A 76 -6.98 -0.09 9.39
N PHE A 77 -6.43 1.10 9.21
CA PHE A 77 -5.17 1.49 9.86
C PHE A 77 -5.29 1.42 11.39
N ARG A 78 -6.36 1.97 11.98
CA ARG A 78 -6.60 1.87 13.42
C ARG A 78 -6.69 0.42 13.89
N ALA A 79 -7.38 -0.42 13.12
CA ALA A 79 -7.50 -1.84 13.47
C ALA A 79 -6.17 -2.59 13.46
N ILE A 80 -5.22 -2.21 12.58
CA ILE A 80 -3.85 -2.73 12.60
C ILE A 80 -3.11 -2.20 13.83
N LYS A 81 -3.14 -0.88 14.04
CA LYS A 81 -2.45 -0.19 15.14
C LYS A 81 -2.85 -0.76 16.52
N ASP A 82 -4.15 -0.98 16.73
CA ASP A 82 -4.72 -1.40 18.01
C ASP A 82 -4.69 -2.93 18.21
N ALA A 83 -4.18 -3.68 17.23
CA ALA A 83 -4.04 -5.12 17.35
C ALA A 83 -2.97 -5.51 18.39
N LYS A 84 -3.07 -6.72 18.93
CA LYS A 84 -2.04 -7.25 19.83
C LYS A 84 -0.72 -7.40 19.10
N PRO A 85 0.40 -7.00 19.71
CA PRO A 85 1.72 -7.12 19.08
C PRO A 85 2.30 -8.55 19.19
N ASP A 86 1.48 -9.55 18.86
CA ASP A 86 1.80 -10.96 18.92
C ASP A 86 2.09 -11.61 17.54
N GLY A 87 2.08 -10.79 16.47
CA GLY A 87 2.37 -11.20 15.11
C GLY A 87 1.19 -11.86 14.38
N TYR A 88 0.03 -12.03 15.00
CA TYR A 88 -1.12 -12.69 14.36
C TYR A 88 -2.10 -11.75 13.67
N THR A 89 -1.92 -10.44 13.85
CA THR A 89 -2.66 -9.42 13.10
C THR A 89 -1.68 -8.38 12.60
N LEU A 90 -1.62 -8.24 11.30
CA LEU A 90 -0.85 -7.21 10.59
C LEU A 90 -1.71 -6.68 9.44
N GLY A 91 -1.21 -5.74 8.67
CA GLY A 91 -2.02 -5.25 7.56
C GLY A 91 -1.24 -4.46 6.53
N MET A 92 -1.93 -4.18 5.43
CA MET A 92 -1.43 -3.27 4.41
C MET A 92 -1.56 -1.84 4.90
N ILE A 93 -0.46 -1.12 4.93
CA ILE A 93 -0.42 0.33 5.09
C ILE A 93 -0.19 0.97 3.72
N THR A 94 -0.88 2.09 3.47
CA THR A 94 -0.88 2.76 2.17
C THR A 94 -0.61 4.24 2.33
N PHE A 95 -0.51 4.96 1.22
CA PHE A 95 -0.23 6.38 1.16
C PHE A 95 -1.09 7.21 2.14
N GLU A 96 -2.35 6.83 2.34
CA GLU A 96 -3.29 7.55 3.18
C GLU A 96 -2.95 7.50 4.67
N LEU A 97 -2.13 6.56 5.12
CA LEU A 97 -1.56 6.59 6.45
C LEU A 97 -0.79 7.90 6.71
N ASN A 98 -0.18 8.44 5.65
CA ASN A 98 0.60 9.67 5.69
C ASN A 98 -0.23 10.93 5.33
N SER A 99 -1.32 10.83 4.58
CA SER A 99 -2.14 12.00 4.22
C SER A 99 -3.27 12.28 5.22
N ASN A 100 -3.87 11.27 5.84
CA ASN A 100 -5.00 11.42 6.75
C ASN A 100 -4.72 12.29 7.99
N PRO A 101 -3.53 12.25 8.63
CA PRO A 101 -3.25 13.14 9.75
C PRO A 101 -3.30 14.64 9.38
N TRP A 102 -2.88 15.00 8.19
CA TRP A 102 -2.91 16.38 7.70
C TRP A 102 -4.33 16.90 7.44
N GLN A 103 -5.29 15.99 7.26
CA GLN A 103 -6.71 16.28 7.11
C GLN A 103 -7.49 16.19 8.43
N GLY A 104 -6.86 15.82 9.54
CA GLY A 104 -7.54 15.54 10.81
C GLY A 104 -8.41 14.27 10.79
N LEU A 105 -8.24 13.38 9.79
CA LEU A 105 -9.01 12.14 9.69
C LEU A 105 -8.51 11.04 10.62
N GLN A 106 -7.31 11.18 11.16
CA GLN A 106 -6.75 10.28 12.17
C GLN A 106 -5.78 11.02 13.09
N ASP A 107 -5.66 10.52 14.32
CA ASP A 107 -4.86 11.08 15.43
C ASP A 107 -3.51 10.37 15.64
N PHE A 108 -3.08 9.57 14.68
CA PHE A 108 -1.81 8.84 14.68
C PHE A 108 -1.16 8.90 13.31
N THR A 109 0.16 8.65 13.25
CA THR A 109 0.98 8.69 12.05
C THR A 109 1.61 7.32 11.79
N TYR A 110 2.47 7.23 10.76
CA TYR A 110 3.29 6.05 10.47
C TYR A 110 4.13 5.58 11.68
N GLU A 111 4.45 6.45 12.63
CA GLU A 111 5.22 6.12 13.84
C GLU A 111 4.51 5.13 14.78
N ALA A 112 3.20 4.95 14.62
CA ALA A 112 2.42 3.97 15.37
C ALA A 112 2.63 2.52 14.91
N TYR A 113 3.45 2.30 13.89
CA TYR A 113 3.69 0.99 13.30
C TYR A 113 5.16 0.59 13.34
N ASP A 114 5.41 -0.71 13.29
CA ASP A 114 6.68 -1.28 12.90
C ASP A 114 6.55 -1.66 11.40
N PRO A 115 7.16 -0.91 10.46
CA PRO A 115 7.11 -1.25 9.04
C PRO A 115 7.87 -2.56 8.79
N LEU A 116 7.26 -3.48 8.04
CA LEU A 116 7.86 -4.77 7.75
C LEU A 116 8.56 -4.76 6.39
N ILE A 117 7.82 -4.41 5.34
CA ILE A 117 8.30 -4.45 3.96
C ILE A 117 7.41 -3.59 3.06
N MET A 118 8.01 -2.86 2.12
CA MET A 118 7.25 -2.27 1.01
C MET A 118 6.98 -3.33 -0.05
N VAL A 119 5.77 -3.31 -0.62
CA VAL A 119 5.30 -4.32 -1.57
C VAL A 119 5.25 -3.77 -2.98
N ASN A 120 4.67 -2.60 -3.17
CA ASN A 120 4.56 -2.00 -4.49
C ASN A 120 4.43 -0.47 -4.47
N THR A 121 4.68 0.12 -5.63
CA THR A 121 4.35 1.51 -5.95
C THR A 121 3.65 1.56 -7.29
N ASP A 122 2.59 2.36 -7.41
CA ASP A 122 1.88 2.54 -8.67
C ASP A 122 1.69 4.03 -8.96
N ALA A 123 2.09 4.46 -10.15
CA ALA A 123 1.89 5.81 -10.61
C ALA A 123 0.43 6.10 -10.96
N ALA A 124 -0.01 7.34 -10.76
CA ALA A 124 -1.32 7.81 -11.18
C ALA A 124 -1.39 7.95 -12.70
N THR A 125 -2.62 7.91 -13.22
CA THR A 125 -2.91 8.18 -14.63
C THR A 125 -3.98 9.26 -14.75
N ILE A 126 -4.09 9.88 -15.91
CA ILE A 126 -5.30 10.56 -16.34
C ILE A 126 -5.97 9.67 -17.40
N THR A 127 -7.12 9.14 -17.03
CA THR A 127 -7.89 8.19 -17.83
C THR A 127 -9.27 8.76 -18.15
N VAL A 128 -9.73 8.57 -19.36
CA VAL A 128 -10.99 9.09 -19.88
C VAL A 128 -11.79 7.98 -20.57
N LYS A 129 -13.07 8.19 -20.83
CA LYS A 129 -13.87 7.27 -21.62
C LYS A 129 -13.27 7.08 -23.03
N ALA A 130 -13.38 5.89 -23.59
CA ALA A 130 -12.74 5.58 -24.89
C ALA A 130 -13.23 6.47 -26.04
N ASP A 131 -14.53 6.81 -26.06
CA ASP A 131 -15.15 7.67 -27.07
C ASP A 131 -15.16 9.17 -26.71
N ALA A 132 -14.42 9.59 -25.66
CA ALA A 132 -14.28 11.00 -25.32
C ALA A 132 -13.67 11.80 -26.50
N PRO A 133 -14.07 13.09 -26.67
CA PRO A 133 -13.71 13.89 -27.85
C PRO A 133 -12.24 14.30 -27.93
N TYR A 134 -11.44 13.95 -26.96
CA TYR A 134 -9.99 14.21 -26.88
C TYR A 134 -9.22 12.87 -26.84
N ASN A 135 -8.10 12.77 -27.59
CA ASN A 135 -7.28 11.57 -27.73
C ASN A 135 -5.89 11.72 -27.11
N THR A 136 -5.51 12.95 -26.78
CA THR A 136 -4.21 13.27 -26.16
C THR A 136 -4.44 14.06 -24.88
N LEU A 137 -3.42 14.08 -24.00
CA LEU A 137 -3.46 14.91 -22.79
C LEU A 137 -3.58 16.40 -23.14
N ALA A 138 -2.93 16.86 -24.21
CA ALA A 138 -3.00 18.24 -24.66
C ALA A 138 -4.44 18.64 -25.05
N GLU A 139 -5.13 17.83 -25.86
CA GLU A 139 -6.53 18.04 -26.22
C GLU A 139 -7.45 18.05 -24.99
N PHE A 140 -7.19 17.19 -24.00
CA PHE A 140 -7.94 17.20 -22.74
C PHE A 140 -7.71 18.47 -21.93
N VAL A 141 -6.47 18.94 -21.85
CA VAL A 141 -6.14 20.21 -21.18
C VAL A 141 -6.82 21.40 -21.88
N ASP A 142 -6.79 21.44 -23.21
CA ASP A 142 -7.48 22.50 -23.98
C ASP A 142 -8.99 22.47 -23.75
N TYR A 143 -9.58 21.27 -23.68
CA TYR A 143 -10.98 21.09 -23.32
C TYR A 143 -11.27 21.62 -21.90
N CYS A 144 -10.42 21.31 -20.91
CA CYS A 144 -10.57 21.83 -19.54
C CYS A 144 -10.48 23.36 -19.50
N LYS A 145 -9.53 23.96 -20.23
CA LYS A 145 -9.36 25.43 -20.33
C LYS A 145 -10.57 26.12 -20.97
N ALA A 146 -11.21 25.45 -21.95
CA ALA A 146 -12.44 25.95 -22.57
C ALA A 146 -13.69 25.81 -21.67
N HIS A 147 -13.62 24.93 -20.62
CA HIS A 147 -14.74 24.64 -19.74
C HIS A 147 -14.35 24.74 -18.25
N PRO A 148 -13.85 25.89 -17.75
CA PRO A 148 -13.33 26.03 -16.39
C PRO A 148 -14.41 25.70 -15.37
N GLY A 149 -14.02 24.87 -14.36
CA GLY A 149 -14.90 24.39 -13.30
C GLY A 149 -16.06 23.49 -13.75
N LYS A 150 -16.05 22.94 -14.98
CA LYS A 150 -17.09 22.06 -15.52
C LYS A 150 -16.66 20.61 -15.66
N VAL A 151 -15.37 20.35 -15.75
CA VAL A 151 -14.81 19.00 -15.95
C VAL A 151 -14.69 18.28 -14.60
N ASN A 152 -15.34 17.13 -14.49
CA ASN A 152 -15.32 16.31 -13.28
C ASN A 152 -14.21 15.27 -13.39
N ILE A 153 -13.29 15.27 -12.41
CA ILE A 153 -12.25 14.22 -12.27
C ILE A 153 -12.55 13.40 -11.04
N GLY A 154 -12.85 12.10 -11.25
CA GLY A 154 -13.09 11.14 -10.18
C GLY A 154 -11.80 10.73 -9.49
N ASN A 155 -11.89 10.47 -8.19
CA ASN A 155 -10.80 9.96 -7.34
C ASN A 155 -11.36 9.13 -6.18
N SER A 156 -10.48 8.53 -5.34
CA SER A 156 -10.90 7.54 -4.35
C SER A 156 -11.46 8.10 -3.03
N ALA A 157 -11.16 9.34 -2.68
CA ALA A 157 -11.69 10.06 -1.50
C ALA A 157 -11.10 11.48 -1.45
N PRO A 158 -11.67 12.43 -0.71
CA PRO A 158 -11.02 13.71 -0.45
C PRO A 158 -9.64 13.50 0.20
N GLY A 159 -8.59 14.18 -0.28
CA GLY A 159 -7.22 14.07 0.21
C GLY A 159 -6.54 12.71 0.06
N SER A 160 -7.16 11.78 -0.67
CA SER A 160 -6.51 10.52 -1.05
C SER A 160 -5.38 10.74 -2.05
N VAL A 161 -4.54 9.74 -2.24
CA VAL A 161 -3.46 9.77 -3.23
C VAL A 161 -3.96 10.18 -4.61
N TRP A 162 -5.12 9.68 -5.04
CA TRP A 162 -5.69 9.98 -6.36
C TRP A 162 -6.28 11.38 -6.46
N HIS A 163 -6.80 11.94 -5.35
CA HIS A 163 -7.21 13.35 -5.30
C HIS A 163 -5.98 14.28 -5.40
N ILE A 164 -4.92 13.97 -4.65
CA ILE A 164 -3.67 14.75 -4.71
C ILE A 164 -3.06 14.69 -6.11
N ALA A 165 -3.03 13.49 -6.73
CA ALA A 165 -2.54 13.33 -8.11
C ALA A 165 -3.31 14.20 -9.11
N ALA A 166 -4.65 14.18 -9.04
CA ALA A 166 -5.49 15.04 -9.88
C ALA A 166 -5.25 16.54 -9.63
N GLY A 167 -5.07 16.93 -8.35
CA GLY A 167 -4.77 18.29 -7.94
C GLY A 167 -3.41 18.79 -8.44
N LEU A 168 -2.37 17.96 -8.33
CA LEU A 168 -1.04 18.26 -8.86
C LEU A 168 -1.08 18.45 -10.38
N PHE A 169 -1.74 17.54 -11.10
CA PHE A 169 -1.93 17.69 -12.55
C PHE A 169 -2.68 18.97 -12.88
N ALA A 170 -3.79 19.26 -12.21
CA ALA A 170 -4.58 20.45 -12.48
C ALA A 170 -3.80 21.75 -12.24
N SER A 171 -3.00 21.78 -11.15
CA SER A 171 -2.12 22.90 -10.82
C SER A 171 -1.03 23.10 -11.87
N GLU A 172 -0.35 22.04 -12.28
CA GLU A 172 0.72 22.10 -13.29
C GLU A 172 0.21 22.46 -14.67
N ALA A 173 -0.97 21.94 -15.06
CA ALA A 173 -1.59 22.24 -16.34
C ALA A 173 -2.32 23.61 -16.38
N GLY A 174 -2.47 24.28 -15.23
CA GLY A 174 -3.20 25.55 -15.12
C GLY A 174 -4.68 25.43 -15.51
N ILE A 175 -5.35 24.33 -15.05
CA ILE A 175 -6.76 24.05 -15.35
C ILE A 175 -7.61 24.06 -14.07
N ASP A 176 -8.86 24.49 -14.21
CA ASP A 176 -9.87 24.47 -13.14
C ASP A 176 -10.83 23.29 -13.38
N VAL A 177 -10.82 22.32 -12.44
CA VAL A 177 -11.60 21.08 -12.52
C VAL A 177 -12.35 20.82 -11.22
N LYS A 178 -13.40 19.99 -11.27
CA LYS A 178 -14.12 19.51 -10.08
C LYS A 178 -13.64 18.13 -9.69
N HIS A 179 -13.23 17.99 -8.45
CA HIS A 179 -12.90 16.70 -7.88
C HIS A 179 -14.15 15.98 -7.38
N VAL A 180 -14.39 14.76 -7.87
CA VAL A 180 -15.55 13.93 -7.49
C VAL A 180 -15.04 12.73 -6.68
N PRO A 181 -15.25 12.72 -5.35
CA PRO A 181 -14.78 11.64 -4.49
C PRO A 181 -15.68 10.41 -4.58
N PHE A 182 -15.07 9.21 -4.58
CA PHE A 182 -15.74 7.91 -4.50
C PHE A 182 -15.18 7.13 -3.29
N GLU A 183 -15.90 6.10 -2.83
CA GLU A 183 -15.41 5.17 -1.81
C GLU A 183 -14.41 4.15 -2.40
N GLY A 184 -13.28 4.63 -2.92
CA GLY A 184 -12.25 3.83 -3.59
C GLY A 184 -12.28 3.99 -5.11
N ALA A 185 -11.23 3.52 -5.76
CA ALA A 185 -11.00 3.72 -7.19
C ALA A 185 -12.04 3.01 -8.09
N ALA A 186 -12.52 1.84 -7.69
CA ALA A 186 -13.42 1.02 -8.53
C ALA A 186 -14.71 1.77 -8.94
N GLY A 187 -15.31 2.52 -8.02
CA GLY A 187 -16.49 3.34 -8.30
C GLY A 187 -16.20 4.46 -9.31
N ALA A 188 -15.07 5.15 -9.17
CA ALA A 188 -14.63 6.21 -10.08
C ALA A 188 -14.34 5.66 -11.49
N VAL A 189 -13.69 4.50 -11.59
CA VAL A 189 -13.41 3.81 -12.86
C VAL A 189 -14.70 3.41 -13.56
N THR A 190 -15.68 2.88 -12.82
CA THR A 190 -17.00 2.56 -13.39
C THR A 190 -17.70 3.81 -13.88
N ALA A 191 -17.63 4.92 -13.15
CA ALA A 191 -18.26 6.18 -13.52
C ALA A 191 -17.68 6.77 -14.80
N VAL A 192 -16.34 6.76 -14.98
CA VAL A 192 -15.71 7.26 -16.22
C VAL A 192 -16.00 6.35 -17.40
N ALA A 193 -15.99 5.04 -17.23
CA ALA A 193 -16.34 4.09 -18.30
C ALA A 193 -17.80 4.25 -18.74
N GLY A 194 -18.70 4.56 -17.81
CA GLY A 194 -20.11 4.87 -18.09
C GLY A 194 -20.35 6.28 -18.66
N GLY A 195 -19.36 7.17 -18.67
CA GLY A 195 -19.48 8.56 -19.12
C GLY A 195 -20.22 9.46 -18.13
N HIS A 196 -20.24 9.11 -16.84
CA HIS A 196 -20.85 9.93 -15.78
C HIS A 196 -19.90 11.03 -15.26
N ILE A 197 -18.63 10.89 -15.52
CA ILE A 197 -17.57 11.89 -15.27
C ILE A 197 -16.62 11.91 -16.47
N GLU A 198 -15.93 13.05 -16.68
CA GLU A 198 -15.07 13.24 -17.83
C GLU A 198 -13.75 12.51 -17.74
N ALA A 199 -13.17 12.42 -16.54
CA ALA A 199 -11.90 11.73 -16.32
C ALA A 199 -11.84 11.06 -14.94
N VAL A 200 -10.86 10.19 -14.77
CA VAL A 200 -10.49 9.62 -13.46
C VAL A 200 -8.98 9.70 -13.28
N SER A 201 -8.55 10.00 -12.05
CA SER A 201 -7.16 9.91 -11.64
C SER A 201 -7.01 8.72 -10.69
N VAL A 202 -6.44 7.62 -11.19
CA VAL A 202 -6.15 6.38 -10.46
C VAL A 202 -4.95 5.68 -11.10
N SER A 203 -4.48 4.55 -10.55
CA SER A 203 -3.39 3.80 -11.17
C SER A 203 -3.80 3.04 -12.43
N LEU A 204 -2.80 2.69 -13.25
CA LEU A 204 -3.01 1.87 -14.43
C LEU A 204 -3.60 0.48 -14.08
N ALA A 205 -3.19 -0.10 -12.97
CA ALA A 205 -3.73 -1.37 -12.48
C ALA A 205 -5.25 -1.31 -12.22
N GLU A 206 -5.74 -0.19 -11.70
CA GLU A 206 -7.15 -0.02 -11.36
C GLU A 206 -8.04 0.19 -12.59
N VAL A 207 -7.52 0.75 -13.68
CA VAL A 207 -8.25 0.92 -14.95
C VAL A 207 -8.07 -0.25 -15.90
N LYS A 208 -7.16 -1.19 -15.62
CA LYS A 208 -6.73 -2.26 -16.53
C LYS A 208 -7.89 -3.01 -17.18
N SER A 209 -8.87 -3.46 -16.41
CA SER A 209 -10.00 -4.24 -16.94
C SER A 209 -10.83 -3.45 -17.94
N GLN A 210 -11.05 -2.16 -17.69
CA GLN A 210 -11.80 -1.27 -18.59
C GLN A 210 -10.96 -0.86 -19.81
N LEU A 211 -9.64 -0.71 -19.62
CA LEU A 211 -8.70 -0.41 -20.69
C LEU A 211 -8.59 -1.57 -21.67
N ASP A 212 -8.42 -2.81 -21.18
CA ASP A 212 -8.35 -4.03 -21.99
C ASP A 212 -9.68 -4.32 -22.70
N ALA A 213 -10.81 -3.94 -22.09
CA ALA A 213 -12.13 -4.02 -22.70
C ALA A 213 -12.42 -2.90 -23.73
N GLY A 214 -11.52 -1.93 -23.87
CA GLY A 214 -11.69 -0.80 -24.78
C GLY A 214 -12.76 0.22 -24.35
N ASN A 215 -13.16 0.26 -23.07
CA ASN A 215 -14.15 1.19 -22.53
C ASN A 215 -13.54 2.51 -22.10
N VAL A 216 -12.23 2.54 -21.83
CA VAL A 216 -11.49 3.74 -21.45
C VAL A 216 -10.18 3.83 -22.22
N LYS A 217 -9.57 5.01 -22.26
CA LYS A 217 -8.21 5.26 -22.74
C LYS A 217 -7.44 6.08 -21.73
N VAL A 218 -6.15 5.76 -21.56
CA VAL A 218 -5.23 6.46 -20.69
C VAL A 218 -4.51 7.53 -21.51
N LEU A 219 -4.60 8.77 -21.09
CA LEU A 219 -3.99 9.92 -21.80
C LEU A 219 -2.53 10.13 -21.40
N ALA A 220 -2.19 9.90 -20.13
CA ALA A 220 -0.82 9.94 -19.63
C ALA A 220 -0.69 9.27 -18.27
N ILE A 221 0.56 8.91 -17.90
CA ILE A 221 0.93 8.35 -16.61
C ILE A 221 1.92 9.27 -15.88
N MET A 222 1.77 9.39 -14.55
CA MET A 222 2.62 10.19 -13.66
C MET A 222 3.86 9.42 -13.19
N ASP A 223 4.55 8.77 -14.12
CA ASP A 223 5.77 7.97 -13.87
C ASP A 223 6.95 8.56 -14.63
N SER A 224 8.16 8.25 -14.21
CA SER A 224 9.41 8.62 -14.90
C SER A 224 9.58 7.93 -16.25
N LYS A 225 8.85 6.82 -16.49
CA LYS A 225 8.92 6.01 -17.71
C LYS A 225 7.54 5.49 -18.13
N ARG A 226 7.41 5.17 -19.41
CA ARG A 226 6.21 4.53 -19.93
C ARG A 226 6.03 3.11 -19.39
N PRO A 227 4.80 2.64 -19.17
CA PRO A 227 4.55 1.27 -18.72
C PRO A 227 4.90 0.25 -19.79
N GLU A 228 5.64 -0.80 -19.43
CA GLU A 228 6.08 -1.84 -20.40
C GLU A 228 4.93 -2.51 -21.13
N ALA A 229 3.82 -2.77 -20.42
CA ALA A 229 2.65 -3.43 -21.01
C ALA A 229 1.84 -2.52 -21.96
N TYR A 230 2.02 -1.20 -21.87
CA TYR A 230 1.30 -0.18 -22.65
C TYR A 230 2.26 0.91 -23.13
N PRO A 231 3.22 0.61 -24.02
CA PRO A 231 4.28 1.54 -24.42
C PRO A 231 3.77 2.78 -25.18
N ASN A 232 2.53 2.76 -25.61
CA ASN A 232 1.88 3.90 -26.26
C ASN A 232 1.32 4.94 -25.27
N ILE A 233 1.23 4.64 -23.96
CA ILE A 233 0.83 5.60 -22.94
C ILE A 233 2.03 6.48 -22.61
N PRO A 234 1.99 7.79 -22.91
CA PRO A 234 3.09 8.70 -22.61
C PRO A 234 3.15 9.02 -21.11
N THR A 235 4.34 9.44 -20.65
CA THR A 235 4.47 10.05 -19.32
C THR A 235 3.95 11.49 -19.34
N MET A 236 3.61 12.02 -18.16
CA MET A 236 3.26 13.44 -18.02
C MET A 236 4.38 14.34 -18.54
N LYS A 237 5.63 13.99 -18.24
CA LYS A 237 6.82 14.73 -18.67
C LYS A 237 6.97 14.78 -20.20
N GLU A 238 6.70 13.67 -20.89
CA GLU A 238 6.66 13.63 -22.36
C GLU A 238 5.55 14.51 -22.94
N CYS A 239 4.47 14.74 -22.16
CA CYS A 239 3.39 15.66 -22.52
C CYS A 239 3.65 17.13 -22.12
N GLY A 240 4.81 17.43 -21.51
CA GLY A 240 5.19 18.78 -21.10
C GLY A 240 4.80 19.19 -19.68
N TYR A 241 4.38 18.25 -18.83
CA TYR A 241 4.00 18.49 -17.42
C TYR A 241 4.97 17.77 -16.49
N ASP A 242 5.61 18.48 -15.56
CA ASP A 242 6.58 17.91 -14.62
C ASP A 242 5.87 17.37 -13.37
N VAL A 243 5.09 16.32 -13.56
CA VAL A 243 4.35 15.62 -12.48
C VAL A 243 4.70 14.14 -12.47
N GLU A 244 5.34 13.71 -11.40
CA GLU A 244 5.53 12.31 -11.04
C GLU A 244 4.88 12.08 -9.69
N PHE A 245 3.84 11.24 -9.63
CA PHE A 245 3.11 10.99 -8.39
C PHE A 245 2.34 9.66 -8.43
N GLY A 246 2.21 9.02 -7.27
CA GLY A 246 1.48 7.77 -7.16
C GLY A 246 1.36 7.27 -5.72
N THR A 247 0.78 6.08 -5.61
CA THR A 247 0.62 5.38 -4.34
C THR A 247 1.83 4.49 -4.04
N TRP A 248 1.96 4.18 -2.76
CA TRP A 248 2.81 3.11 -2.25
C TRP A 248 1.98 2.21 -1.34
N ARG A 249 2.37 0.93 -1.24
CA ARG A 249 1.74 -0.05 -0.35
C ARG A 249 2.82 -0.91 0.29
N GLY A 250 2.70 -1.12 1.58
CA GLY A 250 3.60 -1.98 2.34
C GLY A 250 2.89 -2.67 3.50
N ILE A 251 3.56 -3.61 4.11
CA ILE A 251 3.05 -4.34 5.27
C ILE A 251 3.56 -3.66 6.52
N GLY A 252 2.63 -3.34 7.43
CA GLY A 252 2.89 -2.79 8.75
C GLY A 252 2.38 -3.71 9.86
N LEU A 253 3.11 -3.71 10.97
CA LEU A 253 2.78 -4.41 12.21
C LEU A 253 2.34 -3.39 13.26
N PRO A 254 1.51 -3.78 14.24
CA PRO A 254 1.32 -2.96 15.43
C PRO A 254 2.67 -2.78 16.13
N LYS A 255 2.86 -1.65 16.80
CA LYS A 255 4.10 -1.35 17.51
C LYS A 255 4.37 -2.35 18.63
N GLY A 256 5.61 -2.80 18.76
CA GLY A 256 6.05 -3.65 19.88
C GLY A 256 6.01 -5.16 19.61
N VAL A 257 5.87 -5.61 18.38
CA VAL A 257 6.09 -7.02 18.00
C VAL A 257 7.54 -7.41 18.27
N SER A 258 7.78 -8.59 18.85
CA SER A 258 9.14 -9.02 19.19
C SER A 258 10.03 -9.17 17.95
N ALA A 259 11.34 -9.01 18.15
CA ALA A 259 12.31 -9.10 17.05
C ALA A 259 12.30 -10.49 16.37
N GLU A 260 12.08 -11.56 17.15
CA GLU A 260 12.03 -12.92 16.65
C GLU A 260 10.83 -13.13 15.72
N ILE A 261 9.64 -12.63 16.10
CA ILE A 261 8.43 -12.71 15.27
C ILE A 261 8.60 -11.85 14.02
N LYS A 262 9.12 -10.63 14.16
CA LYS A 262 9.41 -9.76 13.01
C LYS A 262 10.35 -10.44 12.02
N ALA A 263 11.39 -11.10 12.50
CA ALA A 263 12.35 -11.82 11.64
C ALA A 263 11.68 -12.95 10.83
N VAL A 264 10.80 -13.75 11.46
CA VAL A 264 10.06 -14.82 10.77
C VAL A 264 9.13 -14.25 9.71
N LEU A 265 8.36 -13.22 10.04
CA LEU A 265 7.48 -12.54 9.08
C LEU A 265 8.25 -11.90 7.93
N PHE A 266 9.33 -11.18 8.24
CA PHE A 266 10.18 -10.51 7.26
C PHE A 266 10.80 -11.52 6.28
N ASP A 267 11.32 -12.64 6.77
CA ASP A 267 11.88 -13.71 5.93
C ASP A 267 10.82 -14.29 4.98
N ALA A 268 9.62 -14.60 5.50
CA ALA A 268 8.54 -15.17 4.71
C ALA A 268 8.06 -14.20 3.60
N PHE A 269 7.82 -12.93 3.93
CA PHE A 269 7.39 -11.94 2.95
C PHE A 269 8.51 -11.55 1.97
N THR A 270 9.77 -11.51 2.42
CA THR A 270 10.91 -11.28 1.51
C THR A 270 11.04 -12.40 0.47
N LYS A 271 10.85 -13.65 0.88
CA LYS A 271 10.84 -14.79 -0.05
C LYS A 271 9.65 -14.72 -0.99
N ALA A 272 8.46 -14.35 -0.48
CA ALA A 272 7.27 -14.18 -1.30
C ALA A 272 7.44 -13.08 -2.36
N MET A 273 8.06 -11.96 -2.01
CA MET A 273 8.35 -10.86 -2.94
C MET A 273 9.29 -11.25 -4.09
N LYS A 274 10.13 -12.27 -3.87
CA LYS A 274 11.09 -12.80 -4.86
C LYS A 274 10.56 -14.03 -5.61
N ASP A 275 9.40 -14.56 -5.21
CA ASP A 275 8.81 -15.75 -5.84
C ASP A 275 8.28 -15.40 -7.24
N GLU A 276 8.62 -16.23 -8.23
CA GLU A 276 8.23 -16.03 -9.63
C GLU A 276 6.71 -15.98 -9.82
N ASN A 277 5.94 -16.74 -9.02
CA ASN A 277 4.48 -16.73 -9.09
C ASN A 277 3.90 -15.39 -8.63
N PHE A 278 4.47 -14.80 -7.56
CA PHE A 278 4.08 -13.45 -7.13
C PHE A 278 4.42 -12.41 -8.19
N ILE A 279 5.66 -12.41 -8.70
CA ILE A 279 6.12 -11.46 -9.72
C ILE A 279 5.23 -11.57 -10.99
N LYS A 280 4.95 -12.80 -11.45
CA LYS A 280 4.06 -13.03 -12.59
C LYS A 280 2.64 -12.53 -12.31
N THR A 281 2.10 -12.78 -11.11
CA THR A 281 0.77 -12.34 -10.74
C THR A 281 0.70 -10.81 -10.66
N ALA A 282 1.67 -10.15 -10.03
CA ALA A 282 1.75 -8.69 -9.97
C ALA A 282 1.83 -8.07 -11.38
N LYS A 283 2.65 -8.65 -12.28
CA LYS A 283 2.73 -8.22 -13.68
C LYS A 283 1.39 -8.34 -14.40
N ASN A 284 0.67 -9.46 -14.22
CA ASN A 284 -0.66 -9.65 -14.80
C ASN A 284 -1.70 -8.65 -14.28
N LEU A 285 -1.53 -8.18 -13.04
CA LEU A 285 -2.35 -7.15 -12.43
C LEU A 285 -1.91 -5.72 -12.81
N ASN A 286 -0.85 -5.55 -13.61
CA ASN A 286 -0.16 -4.27 -13.87
C ASN A 286 0.26 -3.53 -12.59
N GLN A 287 0.64 -4.29 -11.56
CA GLN A 287 1.17 -3.75 -10.31
C GLN A 287 2.70 -3.71 -10.36
N ASN A 288 3.27 -2.56 -10.07
CA ASN A 288 4.73 -2.39 -10.10
C ASN A 288 5.32 -2.84 -8.76
N VAL A 289 5.96 -4.01 -8.74
CA VAL A 289 6.61 -4.56 -7.54
C VAL A 289 7.80 -3.67 -7.13
N THR A 290 7.76 -3.14 -5.93
CA THR A 290 8.82 -2.30 -5.35
C THR A 290 9.18 -2.85 -3.99
N TYR A 291 10.37 -3.43 -3.87
CA TYR A 291 10.88 -3.97 -2.63
C TYR A 291 11.68 -2.91 -1.86
N MET A 292 11.30 -2.71 -0.60
CA MET A 292 12.14 -2.06 0.40
C MET A 292 12.09 -2.89 1.68
N ASP A 293 13.24 -3.12 2.31
CA ASP A 293 13.29 -3.74 3.64
C ASP A 293 12.74 -2.82 4.73
N SER A 294 12.68 -3.30 5.97
CA SER A 294 12.09 -2.57 7.08
C SER A 294 12.75 -1.22 7.36
N GLU A 295 14.07 -1.12 7.24
CA GLU A 295 14.83 0.11 7.56
C GLU A 295 14.66 1.16 6.46
N VAL A 296 14.80 0.72 5.20
CA VAL A 296 14.58 1.60 4.03
C VAL A 296 13.13 2.06 4.00
N PHE A 297 12.18 1.15 4.28
CA PHE A 297 10.76 1.50 4.30
C PHE A 297 10.41 2.47 5.44
N ALA A 298 11.01 2.31 6.64
CA ALA A 298 10.82 3.27 7.73
C ALA A 298 11.29 4.68 7.35
N THR A 299 12.45 4.77 6.71
CA THR A 299 12.99 6.05 6.21
C THR A 299 12.11 6.65 5.12
N TYR A 300 11.61 5.81 4.20
CA TYR A 300 10.67 6.23 3.17
C TYR A 300 9.38 6.79 3.76
N LEU A 301 8.78 6.12 4.75
CA LEU A 301 7.54 6.57 5.41
C LEU A 301 7.69 7.97 6.02
N LYS A 302 8.82 8.24 6.69
CA LYS A 302 9.12 9.55 7.26
C LYS A 302 9.19 10.63 6.17
N ASN A 303 10.02 10.42 5.15
CA ASN A 303 10.22 11.39 4.09
C ASN A 303 8.92 11.62 3.29
N ASN A 304 8.15 10.56 3.04
CA ASN A 304 6.87 10.64 2.38
C ASN A 304 5.83 11.40 3.21
N TYR A 305 5.80 11.23 4.55
CA TYR A 305 4.91 11.98 5.42
C TYR A 305 5.17 13.49 5.35
N GLU A 306 6.43 13.89 5.44
CA GLU A 306 6.84 15.30 5.37
C GLU A 306 6.51 15.91 4.00
N GLY A 307 6.85 15.20 2.91
CA GLY A 307 6.55 15.62 1.54
C GLY A 307 5.05 15.71 1.25
N THR A 308 4.28 14.74 1.74
CA THR A 308 2.81 14.73 1.61
C THR A 308 2.20 15.96 2.29
N GLY A 309 2.65 16.31 3.51
CA GLY A 309 2.17 17.49 4.21
C GLY A 309 2.45 18.79 3.46
N ALA A 310 3.64 18.93 2.86
CA ALA A 310 3.98 20.08 2.04
C ALA A 310 3.07 20.20 0.80
N THR A 311 2.88 19.10 0.07
CA THR A 311 2.00 19.04 -1.10
C THR A 311 0.54 19.36 -0.75
N MET A 312 0.02 18.79 0.33
CA MET A 312 -1.36 19.02 0.75
C MET A 312 -1.61 20.48 1.17
N LYS A 313 -0.64 21.12 1.82
CA LYS A 313 -0.70 22.57 2.12
C LYS A 313 -0.75 23.40 0.84
N GLN A 314 0.09 23.09 -0.16
CA GLN A 314 0.09 23.76 -1.45
C GLN A 314 -1.27 23.66 -2.16
N LEU A 315 -1.92 22.50 -2.07
CA LEU A 315 -3.22 22.23 -2.70
C LEU A 315 -4.43 22.68 -1.84
N GLY A 316 -4.20 23.24 -0.64
CA GLY A 316 -5.29 23.63 0.25
C GLY A 316 -6.10 22.44 0.82
N LEU A 317 -5.49 21.28 0.95
CA LEU A 317 -6.10 20.02 1.42
C LEU A 317 -5.79 19.70 2.89
N THR A 318 -5.24 20.63 3.64
CA THR A 318 -5.01 20.50 5.09
C THR A 318 -6.14 21.18 5.87
N ASN A 319 -6.42 20.63 7.08
CA ASN A 319 -7.24 21.33 8.08
C ASN A 319 -6.42 22.41 8.81
#